data_21570a3ae110bb96756320c1cb12b1be
#
_entry.id   21570a3ae110bb96756320c1cb12b1be
#
_cell.length_a   1.000
_cell.length_b   1.000
_cell.length_c   1.000
_cell.angle_alpha   90.00
_cell.angle_beta   90.00
_cell.angle_gamma   90.00
#
_symmetry.space_group_name_H-M   'P 1'
#
loop_
_entity.id
_entity.type
_entity.pdbx_description
1 polymer ?
#
loop_
_entity_poly.entity_id
_entity_poly.type
_entity_poly.pdbx_seq_one_letter_code
_entity_poly.pdbx_strand_id
1 'polypeptide(L)'
;MDIAIEGVGNNGVLTQCLQVIKAGGELLMVGNPHSDAQIEKSVFWQIIRKQLKIYGTWNSSYHGGMDSDWTEAVKALESGELKASMQITHKLPFEELHKGLEIMKERKEFYNKVMIVR
;
A
#
# COMPACT_ATOMS: atom_id res chain seq x y z
N MET A 1 -15.99 -7.31 -10.03
CA MET A 1 -14.52 -7.18 -10.19
C MET A 1 -13.88 -8.54 -9.96
N ASP A 2 -12.83 -8.86 -10.71
CA ASP A 2 -12.09 -10.13 -10.55
C ASP A 2 -11.15 -10.07 -9.36
N ILE A 3 -10.45 -8.95 -9.22
CA ILE A 3 -9.48 -8.67 -8.16
C ILE A 3 -9.79 -7.32 -7.54
N ALA A 4 -9.73 -7.23 -6.22
CA ALA A 4 -9.72 -5.98 -5.47
C ALA A 4 -8.46 -5.89 -4.60
N ILE A 5 -7.94 -4.68 -4.42
CA ILE A 5 -6.78 -4.41 -3.56
C ILE A 5 -7.24 -3.46 -2.46
N GLU A 6 -7.18 -3.92 -1.22
CA GLU A 6 -7.41 -3.10 -0.04
C GLU A 6 -6.07 -2.51 0.41
N GLY A 7 -5.85 -1.21 0.18
CA GLY A 7 -4.60 -0.52 0.47
C GLY A 7 -4.71 0.61 1.49
N VAL A 8 -5.85 0.74 2.18
CA VAL A 8 -6.13 1.85 3.11
C VAL A 8 -6.07 1.42 4.57
N GLY A 9 -6.51 0.21 4.89
CA GLY A 9 -6.53 -0.31 6.26
C GLY A 9 -7.72 0.15 7.10
N ASN A 10 -8.89 0.39 6.48
CA ASN A 10 -10.09 0.72 7.23
C ASN A 10 -11.27 -0.19 6.91
N ASN A 11 -12.20 -0.32 7.87
CA ASN A 11 -13.35 -1.22 7.77
C ASN A 11 -14.28 -0.90 6.60
N GLY A 12 -14.44 0.38 6.25
CA GLY A 12 -15.30 0.81 5.15
C GLY A 12 -14.77 0.34 3.80
N VAL A 13 -13.46 0.51 3.55
CA VAL A 13 -12.82 0.06 2.30
C VAL A 13 -12.79 -1.46 2.23
N LEU A 14 -12.48 -2.15 3.32
CA LEU A 14 -12.54 -3.61 3.37
C LEU A 14 -13.93 -4.14 3.02
N THR A 15 -14.97 -3.53 3.60
CA THR A 15 -16.38 -3.85 3.29
C THR A 15 -16.68 -3.65 1.81
N GLN A 16 -16.29 -2.52 1.23
CA GLN A 16 -16.49 -2.22 -0.19
C GLN A 16 -15.79 -3.26 -1.07
N CYS A 17 -14.53 -3.61 -0.78
CA CYS A 17 -13.81 -4.63 -1.52
C CYS A 17 -14.56 -5.96 -1.54
N LEU A 18 -15.02 -6.45 -0.37
CA LEU A 18 -15.76 -7.70 -0.26
C LEU A 18 -17.09 -7.68 -1.04
N GLN A 19 -17.75 -6.52 -1.09
CA GLN A 19 -19.02 -6.37 -1.80
C GLN A 19 -18.86 -6.38 -3.32
N VAL A 20 -17.81 -5.73 -3.87
CA VAL A 20 -17.65 -5.53 -5.32
C VAL A 20 -16.97 -6.70 -6.03
N ILE A 21 -16.30 -7.59 -5.30
CA ILE A 21 -15.65 -8.77 -5.87
C ILE A 21 -16.72 -9.77 -6.33
N LYS A 22 -16.54 -10.33 -7.54
CA LYS A 22 -17.41 -11.38 -8.07
C LYS A 22 -17.16 -12.72 -7.36
N ALA A 23 -18.06 -13.69 -7.56
CA ALA A 23 -17.84 -15.05 -7.10
C ALA A 23 -16.54 -15.64 -7.72
N GLY A 24 -15.75 -16.34 -6.90
CA GLY A 24 -14.44 -16.89 -7.27
C GLY A 24 -13.32 -15.83 -7.42
N GLY A 25 -13.60 -14.56 -7.13
CA GLY A 25 -12.62 -13.48 -7.23
C GLY A 25 -11.65 -13.41 -6.05
N GLU A 26 -10.73 -12.46 -6.10
CA GLU A 26 -9.59 -12.38 -5.19
C GLU A 26 -9.50 -11.02 -4.50
N LEU A 27 -9.19 -11.01 -3.22
CA LEU A 27 -8.90 -9.82 -2.42
C LEU A 27 -7.44 -9.85 -1.98
N LEU A 28 -6.68 -8.82 -2.31
CA LEU A 28 -5.34 -8.60 -1.78
C LEU A 28 -5.41 -7.52 -0.70
N MET A 29 -5.00 -7.86 0.52
CA MET A 29 -4.93 -6.96 1.66
C MET A 29 -3.50 -6.46 1.84
N VAL A 30 -3.32 -5.15 1.71
CA VAL A 30 -2.02 -4.44 1.81
C VAL A 30 -2.08 -3.36 2.89
N GLY A 31 -3.28 -2.80 3.13
CA GLY A 31 -3.49 -1.71 4.06
C GLY A 31 -3.24 -2.12 5.52
N ASN A 32 -2.49 -1.30 6.27
CA ASN A 32 -2.33 -1.51 7.71
C ASN A 32 -3.62 -1.14 8.45
N PRO A 33 -4.19 -2.04 9.26
CA PRO A 33 -5.43 -1.75 9.97
C PRO A 33 -5.23 -0.62 10.99
N HIS A 34 -6.12 0.37 10.96
CA HIS A 34 -6.11 1.51 11.89
C HIS A 34 -6.92 1.23 13.16
N SER A 35 -7.73 0.18 13.16
CA SER A 35 -8.57 -0.27 14.27
C SER A 35 -8.89 -1.75 14.13
N ASP A 36 -9.58 -2.31 15.11
CA ASP A 36 -10.10 -3.67 15.04
C ASP A 36 -10.96 -3.86 13.79
N ALA A 37 -10.80 -5.01 13.13
CA ALA A 37 -11.59 -5.36 11.98
C ALA A 37 -13.05 -5.63 12.39
N GLN A 38 -13.97 -4.80 11.93
CA GLN A 38 -15.40 -4.95 12.15
C GLN A 38 -16.11 -5.13 10.81
N ILE A 39 -16.62 -6.31 10.57
CA ILE A 39 -17.33 -6.66 9.34
C ILE A 39 -18.72 -7.16 9.72
N GLU A 40 -19.77 -6.59 9.12
CA GLU A 40 -21.13 -7.08 9.29
C GLU A 40 -21.25 -8.55 8.85
N LYS A 41 -22.05 -9.33 9.57
CA LYS A 41 -22.29 -10.75 9.26
C LYS A 41 -22.71 -10.96 7.80
N SER A 42 -23.52 -10.07 7.26
CA SER A 42 -24.01 -10.11 5.87
C SER A 42 -22.87 -9.97 4.85
N VAL A 43 -21.86 -9.13 5.15
CA VAL A 43 -20.67 -8.91 4.32
C VAL A 43 -19.68 -10.07 4.49
N PHE A 44 -19.43 -10.51 5.73
CA PHE A 44 -18.57 -11.68 6.00
C PHE A 44 -19.08 -12.93 5.27
N TRP A 45 -20.41 -13.13 5.23
CA TRP A 45 -21.00 -14.25 4.51
C TRP A 45 -20.71 -14.24 3.01
N GLN A 46 -20.45 -13.08 2.43
CA GLN A 46 -20.10 -13.01 1.00
C GLN A 46 -18.75 -13.67 0.71
N ILE A 47 -17.83 -13.67 1.67
CA ILE A 47 -16.55 -14.39 1.54
C ILE A 47 -16.82 -15.87 1.24
N ILE A 48 -17.70 -16.47 2.04
CA ILE A 48 -18.05 -17.90 1.92
C ILE A 48 -18.89 -18.14 0.67
N ARG A 49 -19.97 -17.40 0.48
CA ARG A 49 -20.92 -17.60 -0.63
C ARG A 49 -20.30 -17.37 -2.00
N LYS A 50 -19.40 -16.39 -2.08
CA LYS A 50 -18.67 -16.07 -3.32
C LYS A 50 -17.41 -16.91 -3.50
N GLN A 51 -17.03 -17.74 -2.51
CA GLN A 51 -15.79 -18.53 -2.52
C GLN A 51 -14.57 -17.63 -2.81
N LEU A 52 -14.48 -16.50 -2.10
CA LEU A 52 -13.41 -15.54 -2.32
C LEU A 52 -12.07 -16.08 -1.82
N LYS A 53 -11.01 -15.77 -2.56
CA LYS A 53 -9.63 -15.97 -2.11
C LYS A 53 -9.12 -14.67 -1.51
N ILE A 54 -8.62 -14.74 -0.28
CA ILE A 54 -8.11 -13.56 0.43
C ILE A 54 -6.64 -13.78 0.73
N TYR A 55 -5.82 -12.84 0.28
CA TYR A 55 -4.37 -12.85 0.46
C TYR A 55 -3.95 -11.65 1.28
N GLY A 56 -3.11 -11.87 2.28
CA GLY A 56 -2.39 -10.81 2.96
C GLY A 56 -1.00 -10.66 2.35
N THR A 57 -0.53 -9.44 2.24
CA THR A 57 0.86 -9.16 1.92
C THR A 57 1.42 -8.10 2.86
N TRP A 58 2.70 -8.21 3.15
CA TRP A 58 3.42 -7.21 3.92
C TRP A 58 4.19 -6.28 2.97
N ASN A 59 4.76 -5.22 3.51
CA ASN A 59 5.45 -4.19 2.72
C ASN A 59 6.66 -4.70 1.93
N SER A 60 7.34 -5.74 2.40
CA SER A 60 8.44 -6.38 1.65
C SER A 60 8.86 -7.70 2.28
N SER A 61 9.37 -8.61 1.45
CA SER A 61 10.03 -9.83 1.90
C SER A 61 11.54 -9.61 1.97
N TYR A 62 12.12 -9.79 3.15
CA TYR A 62 13.55 -9.70 3.38
C TYR A 62 14.07 -10.99 4.00
N HIS A 63 14.80 -11.76 3.23
CA HIS A 63 15.34 -13.06 3.65
C HIS A 63 16.86 -13.05 3.88
N GLY A 64 17.49 -11.88 3.92
CA GLY A 64 18.93 -11.74 4.11
C GLY A 64 19.80 -12.25 2.94
N GLY A 65 19.21 -12.49 1.78
CA GLY A 65 19.88 -13.07 0.60
C GLY A 65 19.65 -12.27 -0.68
N MET A 66 20.14 -12.79 -1.80
CA MET A 66 20.12 -12.12 -3.12
C MET A 66 18.72 -12.10 -3.77
N ASP A 67 17.74 -12.82 -3.24
CA ASP A 67 16.39 -12.96 -3.80
C ASP A 67 15.33 -12.24 -2.95
N SER A 68 15.70 -11.10 -2.35
CA SER A 68 14.75 -10.29 -1.59
C SER A 68 14.17 -9.17 -2.44
N ASP A 69 12.95 -8.72 -2.13
CA ASP A 69 12.30 -7.57 -2.78
C ASP A 69 13.22 -6.32 -2.77
N TRP A 70 14.03 -6.17 -1.72
CA TRP A 70 15.00 -5.09 -1.60
C TRP A 70 16.11 -5.16 -2.66
N THR A 71 16.64 -6.35 -2.89
CA THR A 71 17.68 -6.56 -3.90
C THR A 71 17.12 -6.35 -5.30
N GLU A 72 15.91 -6.82 -5.57
CA GLU A 72 15.21 -6.61 -6.84
C GLU A 72 14.93 -5.12 -7.09
N ALA A 73 14.44 -4.40 -6.07
CA ALA A 73 14.19 -2.97 -6.17
C ALA A 73 15.47 -2.18 -6.46
N VAL A 74 16.60 -2.51 -5.81
CA VAL A 74 17.90 -1.86 -6.06
C VAL A 74 18.36 -2.14 -7.48
N LYS A 75 18.30 -3.39 -7.95
CA LYS A 75 18.66 -3.75 -9.34
C LYS A 75 17.82 -3.01 -10.36
N ALA A 76 16.51 -2.89 -10.12
CA ALA A 76 15.59 -2.16 -11.00
C ALA A 76 15.88 -0.65 -11.03
N LEU A 77 16.33 -0.07 -9.91
CA LEU A 77 16.81 1.31 -9.85
C LEU A 77 18.13 1.50 -10.62
N GLU A 78 19.08 0.59 -10.43
CA GLU A 78 20.41 0.64 -11.11
C GLU A 78 20.28 0.45 -12.62
N SER A 79 19.40 -0.45 -13.07
CA SER A 79 19.12 -0.68 -14.49
C SER A 79 18.31 0.44 -15.15
N GLY A 80 17.69 1.34 -14.36
CA GLY A 80 16.80 2.38 -14.83
C GLY A 80 15.40 1.90 -15.22
N GLU A 81 15.08 0.64 -14.98
CA GLU A 81 13.73 0.08 -15.15
C GLU A 81 12.75 0.75 -14.19
N LEU A 82 13.15 0.97 -12.94
CA LEU A 82 12.40 1.73 -11.96
C LEU A 82 12.87 3.18 -11.89
N LYS A 83 12.00 4.11 -12.31
CA LYS A 83 12.25 5.55 -12.31
C LYS A 83 11.72 6.21 -11.04
N ALA A 84 12.36 5.98 -9.91
CA ALA A 84 11.94 6.52 -8.63
C ALA A 84 11.87 8.07 -8.59
N SER A 85 12.68 8.74 -9.44
CA SER A 85 12.67 10.21 -9.54
C SER A 85 11.31 10.80 -9.88
N MET A 86 10.47 10.06 -10.60
CA MET A 86 9.09 10.48 -10.95
C MET A 86 8.16 10.54 -9.73
N GLN A 87 8.49 9.84 -8.65
CA GLN A 87 7.70 9.81 -7.43
C GLN A 87 8.16 10.85 -6.40
N ILE A 88 9.36 11.41 -6.55
CA ILE A 88 9.91 12.39 -5.62
C ILE A 88 9.34 13.75 -5.97
N THR A 89 8.43 14.24 -5.13
CA THR A 89 7.79 15.55 -5.32
C THR A 89 8.58 16.68 -4.69
N HIS A 90 9.27 16.40 -3.57
CA HIS A 90 10.04 17.38 -2.82
C HIS A 90 11.42 16.84 -2.49
N LYS A 91 12.43 17.66 -2.70
CA LYS A 91 13.81 17.44 -2.25
C LYS A 91 14.21 18.62 -1.38
N LEU A 92 14.43 18.39 -0.12
CA LEU A 92 14.74 19.40 0.87
C LEU A 92 16.12 19.12 1.49
N PRO A 93 16.92 20.15 1.80
CA PRO A 93 18.13 19.96 2.56
C PRO A 93 17.83 19.53 3.99
N PHE A 94 18.83 18.97 4.68
CA PHE A 94 18.64 18.43 6.02
C PHE A 94 18.12 19.49 7.02
N GLU A 95 18.54 20.72 6.87
CA GLU A 95 18.12 21.86 7.70
C GLU A 95 16.61 22.16 7.59
N GLU A 96 15.99 21.74 6.50
CA GLU A 96 14.56 21.90 6.24
C GLU A 96 13.73 20.63 6.52
N LEU A 97 14.26 19.66 7.28
CA LEU A 97 13.55 18.43 7.65
C LEU A 97 12.16 18.72 8.23
N HIS A 98 12.06 19.71 9.13
CA HIS A 98 10.79 20.10 9.74
C HIS A 98 9.74 20.52 8.70
N LYS A 99 10.15 21.22 7.65
CA LYS A 99 9.28 21.63 6.54
C LYS A 99 8.71 20.44 5.78
N GLY A 100 9.55 19.42 5.55
CA GLY A 100 9.09 18.17 4.95
C GLY A 100 8.01 17.47 5.79
N LEU A 101 8.16 17.47 7.11
CA LEU A 101 7.16 16.91 8.02
C LEU A 101 5.86 17.74 8.03
N GLU A 102 5.96 19.06 7.94
CA GLU A 102 4.80 19.96 7.85
C GLU A 102 4.00 19.73 6.56
N ILE A 103 4.67 19.63 5.41
CA ILE A 103 4.03 19.34 4.12
C ILE A 103 3.18 18.05 4.24
N MET A 104 3.75 16.99 4.79
CA MET A 104 3.05 15.71 4.97
C MET A 104 1.90 15.79 5.97
N LYS A 105 2.03 16.59 7.03
CA LYS A 105 1.01 16.78 8.07
C LYS A 105 -0.16 17.64 7.60
N GLU A 106 0.13 18.76 6.97
CA GLU A 106 -0.88 19.75 6.61
C GLU A 106 -1.65 19.40 5.34
N ARG A 107 -1.03 18.64 4.42
CA ARG A 107 -1.63 18.20 3.15
C ARG A 107 -2.26 19.33 2.33
N LYS A 108 -1.66 20.53 2.39
CA LYS A 108 -2.15 21.71 1.66
C LYS A 108 -1.76 21.70 0.19
N GLU A 109 -0.77 20.90 -0.17
CA GLU A 109 -0.27 20.72 -1.52
C GLU A 109 -0.11 19.25 -1.86
N PHE A 110 -0.03 18.95 -3.15
CA PHE A 110 0.19 17.57 -3.59
C PHE A 110 1.61 17.11 -3.21
N TYR A 111 1.71 16.03 -2.49
CA TYR A 111 2.98 15.35 -2.25
C TYR A 111 2.85 13.84 -2.41
N ASN A 112 3.94 13.20 -2.80
CA ASN A 112 4.08 11.75 -2.82
C ASN A 112 5.30 11.32 -2.01
N LYS A 113 6.51 11.55 -2.50
CA LYS A 113 7.74 11.31 -1.73
C LYS A 113 8.42 12.64 -1.41
N VAL A 114 8.58 12.90 -0.13
CA VAL A 114 9.37 14.02 0.40
C VAL A 114 10.72 13.45 0.81
N MET A 115 11.77 13.85 0.14
CA MET A 115 13.13 13.34 0.34
C MET A 115 14.00 14.41 0.98
N ILE A 116 14.73 14.03 2.00
CA ILE A 116 15.76 14.86 2.62
C ILE A 116 17.09 14.47 2.03
N VAL A 117 17.80 15.44 1.52
CA VAL A 117 19.13 15.25 0.88
C VAL A 117 20.20 16.00 1.63
N ARG A 118 21.42 15.52 1.56
CA ARG A 118 22.63 16.21 2.07
C ARG A 118 23.26 17.00 0.96
#